data_b95e3c1504cbb383d9983129dd447a2e
#
_entry.id   b95e3c1504cbb383d9983129dd447a2e
#
_cell.length_a   1.000
_cell.length_b   1.000
_cell.length_c   1.000
_cell.angle_alpha   90.00
_cell.angle_beta   90.00
_cell.angle_gamma   90.00
#
_symmetry.space_group_name_H-M   'P 1'
#
loop_
_entity.id
_entity.type
_entity.pdbx_description
1 polymer ?
#
loop_
_entity_poly.entity_id
_entity_poly.type
_entity_poly.pdbx_seq_one_letter_code
_entity_poly.pdbx_strand_id
1 'polypeptide(L)'
;MGSGYGFGIFVGERLVGEVTLSSIQRGPFQNGFVGYWIDREMAGLALVPESVVVTLRFAFETIGLHRVEISIIPRNRASVRVVEKLGLRLEGIAERFLEIDGVWEDHARYAITAEEWEIRSNEMLATWLGG
;
A
#
# COMPACT_ATOMS: atom_id res chain seq x y z
N MET A 1 -11.12 12.49 -10.93
CA MET A 1 -11.63 12.48 -10.23
C MET A 1 -12.11 11.44 -9.50
N GLY A 2 -12.46 11.39 -8.40
CA GLY A 2 -13.10 10.39 -7.64
C GLY A 2 -12.47 9.02 -7.72
N SER A 3 -11.26 8.94 -8.04
CA SER A 3 -10.65 7.67 -8.31
C SER A 3 -9.91 7.17 -7.07
N GLY A 4 -10.65 6.85 -6.04
CA GLY A 4 -10.04 6.35 -4.81
C GLY A 4 -10.99 5.49 -4.00
N TYR A 5 -10.40 4.62 -3.18
CA TYR A 5 -11.13 3.72 -2.29
C TYR A 5 -10.45 3.73 -0.93
N GLY A 6 -11.24 3.75 0.13
CA GLY A 6 -10.73 3.69 1.49
C GLY A 6 -11.25 2.44 2.18
N PHE A 7 -10.36 1.74 2.90
CA PHE A 7 -10.72 0.53 3.63
C PHE A 7 -10.31 0.74 5.09
N GLY A 8 -11.31 0.76 5.99
CA GLY A 8 -11.05 0.91 7.40
C GLY A 8 -10.50 -0.37 8.02
N ILE A 9 -9.60 -0.21 8.97
CA ILE A 9 -9.07 -1.32 9.75
C ILE A 9 -9.74 -1.27 11.11
N PHE A 10 -10.44 -2.34 11.47
CA PHE A 10 -11.20 -2.39 12.71
C PHE A 10 -10.70 -3.49 13.62
N VAL A 11 -10.71 -3.21 14.92
CA VAL A 11 -10.56 -4.24 15.95
C VAL A 11 -11.87 -4.18 16.74
N GLY A 12 -12.70 -5.22 16.59
CA GLY A 12 -14.06 -5.16 17.08
C GLY A 12 -14.83 -4.06 16.34
N GLU A 13 -15.39 -3.11 17.08
CA GLU A 13 -16.12 -2.01 16.48
C GLU A 13 -15.29 -0.72 16.41
N ARG A 14 -14.05 -0.78 16.84
CA ARG A 14 -13.19 0.41 16.90
C ARG A 14 -12.36 0.53 15.62
N LEU A 15 -12.43 1.69 14.98
CA LEU A 15 -11.58 2.00 13.84
C LEU A 15 -10.19 2.32 14.33
N VAL A 16 -9.20 1.54 13.91
CA VAL A 16 -7.82 1.70 14.37
C VAL A 16 -6.86 2.10 13.25
N GLY A 17 -7.31 2.10 12.01
CA GLY A 17 -6.45 2.50 10.90
C GLY A 17 -7.22 2.50 9.59
N GLU A 18 -6.51 2.81 8.53
CA GLU A 18 -7.11 2.85 7.19
C GLU A 18 -6.05 2.58 6.14
N VAL A 19 -6.45 1.91 5.06
CA VAL A 19 -5.66 1.78 3.84
C VAL A 19 -6.44 2.44 2.73
N THR A 20 -5.79 3.31 1.96
CA THR A 20 -6.43 3.98 0.83
C THR A 20 -5.75 3.60 -0.47
N LEU A 21 -6.54 3.40 -1.51
CA LEU A 21 -6.08 3.25 -2.88
C LEU A 21 -6.56 4.48 -3.61
N SER A 22 -5.64 5.33 -4.08
CA SER A 22 -6.00 6.64 -4.61
C SER A 22 -5.19 6.98 -5.86
N SER A 23 -5.52 8.14 -6.45
CA SER A 23 -4.84 8.67 -7.63
C SER A 23 -4.77 7.63 -8.75
N ILE A 24 -5.88 6.95 -8.98
CA ILE A 24 -5.94 5.90 -9.99
C ILE A 24 -5.90 6.53 -11.37
N GLN A 25 -4.94 6.11 -12.18
CA GLN A 25 -4.77 6.58 -13.55
C GLN A 25 -4.99 5.42 -14.48
N ARG A 26 -5.90 5.59 -15.41
CA ARG A 26 -6.21 4.59 -16.43
C ARG A 26 -5.38 4.85 -17.70
N GLY A 27 -5.80 4.33 -18.82
CA GLY A 27 -5.06 4.46 -20.08
C GLY A 27 -3.82 3.58 -20.06
N PRO A 28 -2.71 4.06 -20.60
CA PRO A 28 -1.50 3.22 -20.68
C PRO A 28 -0.87 2.93 -19.32
N PHE A 29 -1.14 3.72 -18.28
CA PHE A 29 -0.47 3.56 -16.99
C PHE A 29 -1.15 2.53 -16.10
N GLN A 30 -2.48 2.59 -15.95
CA GLN A 30 -3.25 1.67 -15.11
C GLN A 30 -2.62 1.51 -13.73
N ASN A 31 -2.40 2.63 -13.04
CA ASN A 31 -1.65 2.68 -11.79
C ASN A 31 -2.50 3.28 -10.67
N GLY A 32 -2.22 2.88 -9.44
CA GLY A 32 -2.81 3.49 -8.25
C GLY A 32 -1.79 3.57 -7.15
N PHE A 33 -2.06 4.45 -6.18
CA PHE A 33 -1.19 4.65 -5.03
C PHE A 33 -1.88 4.13 -3.78
N VAL A 34 -1.14 3.40 -2.96
CA VAL A 34 -1.65 2.91 -1.67
C VAL A 34 -0.97 3.70 -0.55
N GLY A 35 -1.78 4.22 0.36
CA GLY A 35 -1.32 4.83 1.59
C GLY A 35 -2.02 4.17 2.77
N TYR A 36 -1.43 4.30 3.97
CA TYR A 36 -2.03 3.68 5.14
C TYR A 36 -1.59 4.38 6.42
N TRP A 37 -2.42 4.26 7.44
CA TRP A 37 -2.06 4.68 8.80
C TRP A 37 -2.70 3.70 9.79
N ILE A 38 -2.14 3.65 10.99
CA ILE A 38 -2.68 2.82 12.05
C ILE A 38 -2.39 3.47 13.40
N ASP A 39 -3.29 3.28 14.36
CA ASP A 39 -3.07 3.73 15.72
C ASP A 39 -1.78 3.12 16.25
N ARG A 40 -1.01 3.94 16.96
CA ARG A 40 0.30 3.53 17.46
C ARG A 40 0.25 2.24 18.28
N GLU A 41 -0.76 2.09 19.11
CA GLU A 41 -0.89 0.92 19.97
C GLU A 41 -1.21 -0.35 19.19
N MET A 42 -1.65 -0.23 17.95
CA MET A 42 -1.95 -1.38 17.09
C MET A 42 -0.81 -1.69 16.12
N ALA A 43 0.23 -0.88 16.10
CA ALA A 43 1.36 -1.10 15.22
C ALA A 43 2.07 -2.40 15.60
N GLY A 44 2.49 -3.16 14.60
CA GLY A 44 3.20 -4.41 14.83
C GLY A 44 2.31 -5.63 14.98
N LEU A 45 0.98 -5.46 14.92
CA LEU A 45 0.06 -6.59 15.05
C LEU A 45 -0.34 -7.19 13.71
N ALA A 46 0.43 -6.92 12.65
CA ALA A 46 0.19 -7.45 11.31
C ALA A 46 -1.09 -6.93 10.65
N LEU A 47 -1.75 -5.95 11.26
CA LEU A 47 -3.02 -5.44 10.71
C LEU A 47 -2.83 -4.68 9.41
N VAL A 48 -1.77 -3.87 9.30
CA VAL A 48 -1.52 -3.11 8.08
C VAL A 48 -1.08 -4.03 6.94
N PRO A 49 -0.09 -4.93 7.11
CA PRO A 49 0.25 -5.85 6.03
C PRO A 49 -0.94 -6.64 5.52
N GLU A 50 -1.78 -7.16 6.42
CA GLU A 50 -2.98 -7.90 6.02
C GLU A 50 -3.90 -7.01 5.17
N SER A 51 -4.12 -5.78 5.63
CA SER A 51 -5.01 -4.84 4.95
C SER A 51 -4.46 -4.41 3.59
N VAL A 52 -3.14 -4.26 3.49
CA VAL A 52 -2.50 -3.94 2.22
C VAL A 52 -2.69 -5.10 1.23
N VAL A 53 -2.52 -6.34 1.68
CA VAL A 53 -2.73 -7.50 0.81
C VAL A 53 -4.16 -7.55 0.28
N VAL A 54 -5.15 -7.29 1.13
CA VAL A 54 -6.55 -7.21 0.70
C VAL A 54 -6.74 -6.11 -0.33
N THR A 55 -6.11 -4.97 -0.11
CA THR A 55 -6.20 -3.84 -1.04
C THR A 55 -5.54 -4.15 -2.37
N LEU A 56 -4.39 -4.85 -2.37
CA LEU A 56 -3.72 -5.28 -3.59
C LEU A 56 -4.61 -6.23 -4.38
N ARG A 57 -5.23 -7.18 -3.70
CA ARG A 57 -6.16 -8.10 -4.35
C ARG A 57 -7.29 -7.34 -5.03
N PHE A 58 -7.87 -6.37 -4.33
CA PHE A 58 -8.92 -5.53 -4.88
C PHE A 58 -8.42 -4.76 -6.10
N ALA A 59 -7.24 -4.16 -6.00
CA ALA A 59 -6.68 -3.34 -7.07
C ALA A 59 -6.45 -4.16 -8.34
N PHE A 60 -5.89 -5.36 -8.21
CA PHE A 60 -5.55 -6.17 -9.37
C PHE A 60 -6.72 -7.02 -9.88
N GLU A 61 -7.50 -7.60 -8.96
CA GLU A 61 -8.51 -8.57 -9.37
C GLU A 61 -9.90 -7.97 -9.57
N THR A 62 -10.22 -6.88 -8.88
CA THR A 62 -11.52 -6.23 -9.02
C THR A 62 -11.45 -5.03 -9.95
N ILE A 63 -10.48 -4.14 -9.73
CA ILE A 63 -10.36 -2.92 -10.55
C ILE A 63 -9.54 -3.16 -11.80
N GLY A 64 -8.65 -4.13 -11.78
CA GLY A 64 -7.85 -4.49 -12.95
C GLY A 64 -6.70 -3.54 -13.23
N LEU A 65 -6.10 -2.98 -12.19
CA LEU A 65 -4.93 -2.14 -12.36
C LEU A 65 -3.72 -2.99 -12.76
N HIS A 66 -2.75 -2.35 -13.38
CA HIS A 66 -1.50 -3.01 -13.75
C HIS A 66 -0.42 -2.82 -12.70
N ARG A 67 -0.45 -1.71 -11.97
CA ARG A 67 0.62 -1.37 -11.04
C ARG A 67 0.05 -0.67 -9.82
N VAL A 68 0.60 -0.99 -8.66
CA VAL A 68 0.29 -0.27 -7.41
C VAL A 68 1.60 0.20 -6.81
N GLU A 69 1.62 1.46 -6.40
CA GLU A 69 2.78 2.07 -5.81
C GLU A 69 2.51 2.48 -4.36
N ILE A 70 3.50 2.28 -3.50
CA ILE A 70 3.50 2.80 -2.13
C ILE A 70 4.74 3.65 -1.98
N SER A 71 4.54 4.97 -1.78
CA SER A 71 5.64 5.92 -1.64
C SER A 71 5.74 6.32 -0.17
N ILE A 72 6.94 6.23 0.39
CA ILE A 72 7.15 6.38 1.83
C ILE A 72 8.33 7.31 2.08
N ILE A 73 8.17 8.26 3.01
CA ILE A 73 9.29 9.06 3.47
C ILE A 73 10.27 8.09 4.18
N PRO A 74 11.54 8.03 3.77
CA PRO A 74 12.44 6.99 4.29
C PRO A 74 12.59 6.95 5.81
N ARG A 75 12.45 8.09 6.49
CA ARG A 75 12.54 8.11 7.95
C ARG A 75 11.33 7.47 8.64
N ASN A 76 10.26 7.23 7.90
CA ASN A 76 9.07 6.57 8.45
C ASN A 76 9.32 5.06 8.46
N ARG A 77 10.07 4.61 9.47
CA ARG A 77 10.53 3.23 9.57
C ARG A 77 9.39 2.22 9.70
N ALA A 78 8.33 2.60 10.39
CA ALA A 78 7.19 1.70 10.57
C ALA A 78 6.55 1.38 9.22
N SER A 79 6.38 2.40 8.37
CA SER A 79 5.82 2.19 7.03
C SER A 79 6.76 1.40 6.13
N VAL A 80 8.06 1.66 6.22
CA VAL A 80 9.05 0.92 5.43
C VAL A 80 9.01 -0.57 5.80
N ARG A 81 8.87 -0.87 7.08
CA ARG A 81 8.80 -2.27 7.52
C ARG A 81 7.63 -3.02 6.89
N VAL A 82 6.51 -2.34 6.67
CA VAL A 82 5.35 -2.98 6.05
C VAL A 82 5.69 -3.46 4.64
N VAL A 83 6.25 -2.57 3.81
CA VAL A 83 6.57 -2.95 2.42
C VAL A 83 7.69 -3.96 2.37
N GLU A 84 8.63 -3.92 3.32
CA GLU A 84 9.68 -4.93 3.39
C GLU A 84 9.13 -6.30 3.76
N LYS A 85 8.21 -6.35 4.73
CA LYS A 85 7.58 -7.62 5.11
C LYS A 85 6.79 -8.22 3.94
N LEU A 86 6.18 -7.37 3.14
CA LEU A 86 5.42 -7.83 1.97
C LEU A 86 6.33 -8.14 0.78
N GLY A 87 7.60 -7.78 0.87
CA GLY A 87 8.55 -8.04 -0.20
C GLY A 87 8.29 -7.23 -1.45
N LEU A 88 7.75 -6.02 -1.30
CA LEU A 88 7.53 -5.17 -2.46
C LEU A 88 8.86 -4.62 -2.97
N ARG A 89 8.92 -4.40 -4.27
CA ARG A 89 10.16 -4.02 -4.94
C ARG A 89 10.39 -2.51 -4.81
N LEU A 90 11.60 -2.13 -4.36
CA LEU A 90 12.00 -0.72 -4.32
C LEU A 90 12.39 -0.29 -5.73
N GLU A 91 11.71 0.71 -6.26
CA GLU A 91 12.03 1.25 -7.58
C GLU A 91 13.06 2.37 -7.53
N GLY A 92 13.17 3.04 -6.39
CA GLY A 92 14.15 4.10 -6.24
C GLY A 92 13.67 5.18 -5.28
N ILE A 93 14.48 6.22 -5.16
CA ILE A 93 14.16 7.37 -4.33
C ILE A 93 13.81 8.54 -5.24
N ALA A 94 12.61 9.08 -5.05
CA ALA A 94 12.21 10.30 -5.75
C ALA A 94 12.53 11.49 -4.85
N GLU A 95 13.49 12.30 -5.26
CA GLU A 95 13.91 13.44 -4.47
C GLU A 95 12.87 14.54 -4.52
N ARG A 96 12.58 15.13 -3.35
CA ARG A 96 11.63 16.23 -3.22
C ARG A 96 10.35 15.95 -4.00
N PHE A 97 9.77 14.79 -3.70
CA PHE A 97 8.66 14.23 -4.48
C PHE A 97 7.32 14.87 -4.13
N LEU A 98 7.03 14.99 -2.84
CA LEU A 98 5.76 15.54 -2.37
C LEU A 98 6.02 16.53 -1.24
N GLU A 99 5.18 17.56 -1.17
CA GLU A 99 5.25 18.53 -0.09
C GLU A 99 4.44 18.03 1.10
N ILE A 100 5.11 17.84 2.23
CA ILE A 100 4.49 17.37 3.46
C ILE A 100 4.77 18.41 4.53
N ASP A 101 3.71 19.04 5.04
CA ASP A 101 3.82 20.09 6.06
C ASP A 101 4.82 21.17 5.67
N GLY A 102 4.74 21.62 4.42
CA GLY A 102 5.58 22.72 3.93
C GLY A 102 6.98 22.33 3.53
N VAL A 103 7.34 21.04 3.58
CA VAL A 103 8.67 20.57 3.19
C VAL A 103 8.55 19.59 2.03
N TRP A 104 9.35 19.79 0.99
CA TRP A 104 9.41 18.85 -0.13
C TRP A 104 10.27 17.69 0.27
N GLU A 105 9.65 16.52 0.49
CA GLU A 105 10.29 15.34 1.07
C GLU A 105 10.66 14.32 0.01
N ASP A 106 11.80 13.68 0.21
CA ASP A 106 12.17 12.52 -0.59
C ASP A 106 11.28 11.36 -0.25
N HIS A 107 10.95 10.54 -1.23
CA HIS A 107 10.13 9.35 -1.02
C HIS A 107 10.80 8.13 -1.63
N ALA A 108 10.84 7.05 -0.88
CA ALA A 108 11.20 5.74 -1.41
C ALA A 108 9.95 5.18 -2.09
N ARG A 109 10.08 4.78 -3.34
CA ARG A 109 8.95 4.32 -4.14
C ARG A 109 9.02 2.81 -4.29
N TYR A 110 8.04 2.13 -3.69
CA TYR A 110 7.90 0.68 -3.78
C TYR A 110 6.74 0.36 -4.69
N ALA A 111 6.82 -0.74 -5.41
CA ALA A 111 5.76 -1.08 -6.36
C ALA A 111 5.59 -2.57 -6.50
N ILE A 112 4.41 -2.95 -6.99
CA ILE A 112 4.12 -4.30 -7.42
C ILE A 112 3.25 -4.20 -8.67
N THR A 113 3.54 -5.05 -9.66
CA THR A 113 2.78 -5.09 -10.91
C THR A 113 1.79 -6.25 -10.89
N ALA A 114 0.84 -6.23 -11.83
CA ALA A 114 -0.12 -7.32 -11.98
C ALA A 114 0.58 -8.65 -12.26
N GLU A 115 1.66 -8.62 -13.03
CA GLU A 115 2.43 -9.84 -13.32
C GLU A 115 3.06 -10.41 -12.06
N GLU A 116 3.60 -9.52 -11.20
CA GLU A 116 4.16 -9.94 -9.92
C GLU A 116 3.07 -10.47 -8.99
N TRP A 117 1.91 -9.82 -8.99
CA TRP A 117 0.78 -10.28 -8.18
C TRP A 117 0.33 -11.67 -8.60
N GLU A 118 0.26 -11.91 -9.90
CA GLU A 118 -0.15 -13.22 -10.40
C GLU A 118 0.76 -14.33 -9.89
N ILE A 119 2.06 -14.06 -9.85
CA ILE A 119 3.04 -15.05 -9.38
C ILE A 119 2.96 -15.22 -7.87
N ARG A 120 2.77 -14.13 -7.11
CA ARG A 120 2.92 -14.13 -5.67
C ARG A 120 1.61 -14.16 -4.88
N SER A 121 0.47 -14.02 -5.56
CA SER A 121 -0.80 -13.83 -4.85
C SER A 121 -1.14 -14.98 -3.89
N ASN A 122 -0.94 -16.22 -4.31
CA ASN A 122 -1.27 -17.37 -3.46
C ASN A 122 -0.45 -17.35 -2.17
N GLU A 123 0.85 -17.08 -2.29
CA GLU A 123 1.74 -17.00 -1.14
C GLU A 123 1.36 -15.83 -0.22
N MET A 124 1.11 -14.66 -0.80
CA MET A 124 0.77 -13.48 0.00
C MET A 124 -0.55 -13.67 0.73
N LEU A 125 -1.56 -14.22 0.03
CA LEU A 125 -2.85 -14.45 0.66
C LEU A 125 -2.75 -15.49 1.76
N ALA A 126 -2.00 -16.56 1.54
CA ALA A 126 -1.82 -17.60 2.56
C ALA A 126 -1.07 -17.06 3.77
N THR A 127 0.00 -16.32 3.53
CA THR A 127 0.85 -15.79 4.60
C THR A 127 0.10 -14.77 5.47
N TRP A 128 -0.62 -13.86 4.84
CA TRP A 128 -1.18 -12.70 5.54
C TRP A 128 -2.64 -12.82 5.89
N LEU A 129 -3.41 -13.60 5.14
CA LEU A 129 -4.84 -13.76 5.41
C LEU A 129 -5.19 -15.12 6.02
N GLY A 130 -4.18 -15.85 6.43
CA GLY A 130 -4.40 -17.08 7.14
C GLY A 130 -4.98 -18.19 6.29
N GLY A 131 -4.75 -18.06 5.01
CA GLY A 131 -5.25 -18.96 4.00
C GLY A 131 -5.76 -20.27 4.34
#